data_bd67ea94c5ba1d56b463bba73fd44f7a
#
_entry.id   bd67ea94c5ba1d56b463bba73fd44f7a
#
_cell.length_a   1.000
_cell.length_b   1.000
_cell.length_c   1.000
_cell.angle_alpha   90.00
_cell.angle_beta   90.00
_cell.angle_gamma   90.00
#
_symmetry.space_group_name_H-M   'P 1'
#
loop_
_entity.id
_entity.type
_entity.pdbx_description
1 polymer ?
#
loop_
_entity_poly.entity_id
_entity_poly.type
_entity_poly.pdbx_seq_one_letter_code
_entity_poly.pdbx_strand_id
1 'polypeptide(L)'
;KLISTYIEPLPSLIDRHTGKIHTTFNQALTATGRLSSVKPNLQNIPIRTELGREIRKAFIPSTKDGYIVSADYSQIELRLMAAMSGDKDLIEAFKGGKDVHTATAAKVFKVQESEVTGEQRRKAKMVNFGIIYGISSFGLAQRLHISRTESKEIIEEYFKHYPQVKEYMENAKQLARDKGYVETLCKRKRYLPDINSRNVNVRSLSERNAINAPIQGSAADIIKIAMIAIYRRFREEKLRSTMMLQVHDELNFSVYPDEKERVQQIVIEAMESAYSMQVPLRADFGWGTNWLEAH
;
A
#
# COMPACT_ATOMS: atom_id res chain seq x y z
N LYS A 1 3.10 23.88 -9.82
CA LYS A 1 3.51 22.82 -8.89
C LYS A 1 4.36 21.75 -9.56
N LEU A 2 3.97 21.20 -10.74
CA LEU A 2 4.80 20.18 -11.43
C LEU A 2 6.17 20.72 -11.83
N ILE A 3 6.21 21.92 -12.42
CA ILE A 3 7.45 22.60 -12.86
C ILE A 3 8.37 22.83 -11.68
N SER A 4 7.92 23.56 -10.66
CA SER A 4 8.74 23.98 -9.51
C SER A 4 9.11 22.84 -8.55
N THR A 5 8.39 21.70 -8.57
CA THR A 5 8.66 20.60 -7.66
C THR A 5 9.49 19.48 -8.32
N TYR A 6 9.34 19.27 -9.62
CA TYR A 6 9.97 18.13 -10.32
C TYR A 6 10.80 18.55 -11.52
N ILE A 7 10.25 19.31 -12.48
CA ILE A 7 10.91 19.55 -13.77
C ILE A 7 12.19 20.39 -13.60
N GLU A 8 12.15 21.47 -12.85
CA GLU A 8 13.31 22.32 -12.60
C GLU A 8 14.32 21.70 -11.62
N PRO A 9 13.88 21.15 -10.44
CA PRO A 9 14.84 20.67 -9.45
C PRO A 9 15.53 19.36 -9.82
N LEU A 10 14.81 18.38 -10.40
CA LEU A 10 15.37 17.04 -10.62
C LEU A 10 16.63 17.01 -11.48
N PRO A 11 16.72 17.72 -12.62
CA PRO A 11 17.94 17.75 -13.40
C PRO A 11 19.16 18.29 -12.65
N SER A 12 18.95 19.26 -11.74
CA SER A 12 20.02 19.84 -10.94
C SER A 12 20.56 18.90 -9.84
N LEU A 13 19.80 17.84 -9.52
CA LEU A 13 20.16 16.83 -8.53
C LEU A 13 20.86 15.60 -9.14
N ILE A 14 21.11 15.60 -10.44
CA ILE A 14 21.88 14.54 -11.08
C ILE A 14 23.33 14.61 -10.60
N ASP A 15 23.77 13.57 -9.94
CA ASP A 15 25.17 13.43 -9.50
C ASP A 15 26.10 13.31 -10.71
N ARG A 16 27.14 14.12 -10.74
CA ARG A 16 28.06 14.21 -11.88
C ARG A 16 28.95 12.98 -12.10
N HIS A 17 29.14 12.18 -11.05
CA HIS A 17 29.98 10.97 -11.12
C HIS A 17 29.18 9.75 -11.55
N THR A 18 27.93 9.64 -11.08
CA THR A 18 27.08 8.48 -11.34
C THR A 18 26.10 8.69 -12.49
N GLY A 19 25.83 9.95 -12.87
CA GLY A 19 24.79 10.31 -13.84
C GLY A 19 23.37 10.02 -13.34
N LYS A 20 23.17 9.82 -12.02
CA LYS A 20 21.90 9.40 -11.42
C LYS A 20 21.42 10.39 -10.36
N ILE A 21 20.13 10.34 -10.06
CA ILE A 21 19.54 11.02 -8.90
C ILE A 21 19.54 10.04 -7.73
N HIS A 22 20.11 10.44 -6.60
CA HIS A 22 20.18 9.65 -5.38
C HIS A 22 19.27 10.27 -4.32
N THR A 23 18.21 9.54 -3.94
CA THR A 23 17.40 9.90 -2.77
C THR A 23 18.00 9.33 -1.49
N THR A 24 17.66 9.93 -0.37
CA THR A 24 17.95 9.36 0.96
C THR A 24 16.65 8.76 1.53
N PHE A 25 16.69 7.47 1.88
CA PHE A 25 15.60 6.81 2.58
C PHE A 25 15.79 6.89 4.10
N ASN A 26 14.93 7.65 4.77
CA ASN A 26 14.91 7.69 6.23
C ASN A 26 14.10 6.50 6.76
N GLN A 27 14.74 5.66 7.58
CA GLN A 27 14.16 4.43 8.11
C GLN A 27 13.44 4.63 9.46
N ALA A 28 13.72 5.73 10.16
CA ALA A 28 13.26 5.96 11.53
C ALA A 28 12.30 7.15 11.67
N LEU A 29 11.88 7.79 10.57
CA LEU A 29 11.05 8.99 10.61
C LEU A 29 9.57 8.68 10.83
N THR A 30 9.04 7.68 10.10
CA THR A 30 7.60 7.41 10.11
C THR A 30 7.22 6.55 11.30
N ALA A 31 6.10 6.89 11.91
CA ALA A 31 5.62 6.16 13.07
C ALA A 31 5.05 4.76 12.77
N THR A 32 4.81 4.43 11.50
CA THR A 32 4.36 3.12 11.02
C THR A 32 5.50 2.22 10.57
N GLY A 33 6.75 2.72 10.57
CA GLY A 33 7.90 1.98 10.05
C GLY A 33 8.05 2.02 8.52
N ARG A 34 7.22 2.76 7.79
CA ARG A 34 7.43 3.02 6.36
C ARG A 34 8.72 3.80 6.14
N LEU A 35 9.38 3.59 5.01
CA LEU A 35 10.47 4.44 4.57
C LEU A 35 9.94 5.82 4.16
N SER A 36 10.75 6.84 4.32
CA SER A 36 10.47 8.20 3.84
C SER A 36 11.61 8.65 2.93
N SER A 37 11.30 8.96 1.68
CA SER A 37 12.25 9.44 0.68
C SER A 37 12.41 10.95 0.78
N VAL A 38 13.66 11.43 0.86
CA VAL A 38 13.99 12.86 0.96
C VAL A 38 15.21 13.20 0.10
N LYS A 39 15.29 14.43 -0.37
CA LYS A 39 16.44 15.03 -1.11
C LYS A 39 16.86 14.22 -2.36
N PRO A 40 15.97 14.05 -3.36
CA PRO A 40 14.57 14.46 -3.45
C PRO A 40 13.60 13.43 -2.90
N ASN A 41 12.32 13.80 -2.68
CA ASN A 41 11.27 12.83 -2.39
C ASN A 41 10.78 12.18 -3.68
N LEU A 42 11.24 10.96 -3.96
CA LEU A 42 10.86 10.18 -5.13
C LEU A 42 9.60 9.32 -4.91
N GLN A 43 9.09 9.24 -3.67
CA GLN A 43 7.84 8.51 -3.37
C GLN A 43 6.58 9.31 -3.75
N ASN A 44 6.71 10.59 -4.07
CA ASN A 44 5.59 11.47 -4.41
C ASN A 44 5.56 11.87 -5.89
N ILE A 45 6.27 11.17 -6.77
CA ILE A 45 6.18 11.40 -8.22
C ILE A 45 4.74 11.14 -8.67
N PRO A 46 4.08 12.12 -9.32
CA PRO A 46 2.66 12.04 -9.63
C PRO A 46 2.29 10.84 -10.49
N ILE A 47 1.09 10.27 -10.26
CA ILE A 47 0.53 9.15 -11.02
C ILE A 47 -0.93 9.39 -11.41
N ARG A 48 -1.65 10.27 -10.71
CA ARG A 48 -3.10 10.41 -10.86
C ARG A 48 -3.54 11.26 -12.04
N THR A 49 -2.74 12.24 -12.43
CA THR A 49 -3.06 13.12 -13.56
C THR A 49 -2.22 12.72 -14.76
N GLU A 50 -2.79 12.83 -15.96
CA GLU A 50 -2.12 12.50 -17.22
C GLU A 50 -0.78 13.24 -17.36
N LEU A 51 -0.81 14.57 -17.25
CA LEU A 51 0.40 15.39 -17.31
C LEU A 51 1.41 15.06 -16.20
N GLY A 52 0.94 14.71 -15.01
CA GLY A 52 1.81 14.33 -13.89
C GLY A 52 2.54 13.01 -14.13
N ARG A 53 1.87 12.06 -14.76
CA ARG A 53 2.47 10.75 -15.11
C ARG A 53 3.60 10.86 -16.10
N GLU A 54 3.59 11.85 -16.99
CA GLU A 54 4.66 12.07 -17.98
C GLU A 54 6.05 12.22 -17.33
N ILE A 55 6.10 12.74 -16.09
CA ILE A 55 7.36 12.87 -15.33
C ILE A 55 8.04 11.50 -15.14
N ARG A 56 7.25 10.41 -15.02
CA ARG A 56 7.78 9.06 -14.85
C ARG A 56 8.54 8.54 -16.07
N LYS A 57 8.33 9.09 -17.26
CA LYS A 57 9.11 8.76 -18.48
C LYS A 57 10.59 9.17 -18.36
N ALA A 58 10.90 10.15 -17.52
CA ALA A 58 12.29 10.57 -17.29
C ALA A 58 13.11 9.58 -16.46
N PHE A 59 12.45 8.62 -15.80
CA PHE A 59 13.11 7.58 -15.02
C PHE A 59 13.34 6.35 -15.89
N ILE A 60 14.56 6.15 -16.30
CA ILE A 60 15.03 5.14 -17.27
C ILE A 60 15.96 4.13 -16.60
N PRO A 61 16.18 2.94 -17.17
CA PRO A 61 17.12 1.97 -16.63
C PRO A 61 18.56 2.48 -16.64
N SER A 62 19.41 1.88 -15.79
CA SER A 62 20.83 2.22 -15.69
C SER A 62 21.66 1.79 -16.92
N THR A 63 21.10 0.95 -17.78
CA THR A 63 21.74 0.46 -19.01
C THR A 63 20.92 0.84 -20.22
N LYS A 64 21.58 1.09 -21.35
CA LYS A 64 20.94 1.56 -22.60
C LYS A 64 19.81 0.67 -23.09
N ASP A 65 19.98 -0.65 -22.99
CA ASP A 65 19.02 -1.65 -23.46
C ASP A 65 18.29 -2.37 -22.32
N GLY A 66 18.37 -1.82 -21.10
CA GLY A 66 17.76 -2.37 -19.91
C GLY A 66 16.26 -2.09 -19.77
N TYR A 67 15.70 -2.60 -18.71
CA TYR A 67 14.29 -2.39 -18.35
C TYR A 67 14.16 -1.76 -16.97
N ILE A 68 13.15 -0.92 -16.81
CA ILE A 68 12.56 -0.62 -15.52
C ILE A 68 11.56 -1.71 -15.20
N VAL A 69 11.60 -2.20 -13.98
CA VAL A 69 10.59 -3.09 -13.42
C VAL A 69 9.90 -2.39 -12.28
N SER A 70 8.57 -2.51 -12.26
CA SER A 70 7.74 -2.18 -11.12
C SER A 70 7.10 -3.47 -10.61
N ALA A 71 7.34 -3.79 -9.34
CA ALA A 71 6.71 -4.90 -8.64
C ALA A 71 5.93 -4.35 -7.45
N ASP A 72 4.60 -4.49 -7.47
CA ASP A 72 3.70 -3.88 -6.49
C ASP A 72 2.87 -4.94 -5.77
N TYR A 73 2.70 -4.81 -4.45
CA TYR A 73 1.80 -5.69 -3.72
C TYR A 73 0.34 -5.41 -4.06
N SER A 74 -0.33 -6.41 -4.58
CA SER A 74 -1.76 -6.34 -4.89
C SER A 74 -2.58 -6.23 -3.60
N GLN A 75 -3.09 -5.05 -3.29
CA GLN A 75 -4.01 -4.75 -2.19
C GLN A 75 -3.53 -5.24 -0.82
N ILE A 76 -2.24 -5.07 -0.49
CA ILE A 76 -1.64 -5.63 0.73
C ILE A 76 -2.38 -5.22 2.00
N GLU A 77 -2.82 -3.98 2.14
CA GLU A 77 -3.51 -3.50 3.34
C GLU A 77 -4.88 -4.18 3.52
N LEU A 78 -5.60 -4.46 2.44
CA LEU A 78 -6.87 -5.21 2.50
C LEU A 78 -6.65 -6.69 2.82
N ARG A 79 -5.59 -7.30 2.27
CA ARG A 79 -5.19 -8.67 2.61
C ARG A 79 -4.80 -8.80 4.08
N LEU A 80 -4.09 -7.79 4.60
CA LEU A 80 -3.74 -7.71 6.01
C LEU A 80 -4.98 -7.51 6.89
N MET A 81 -5.92 -6.65 6.49
CA MET A 81 -7.19 -6.50 7.21
C MET A 81 -7.93 -7.83 7.28
N ALA A 82 -8.05 -8.56 6.16
CA ALA A 82 -8.70 -9.87 6.14
C ALA A 82 -8.00 -10.88 7.07
N ALA A 83 -6.67 -10.97 7.01
CA ALA A 83 -5.90 -11.87 7.84
C ALA A 83 -5.94 -11.53 9.34
N MET A 84 -5.85 -10.24 9.69
CA MET A 84 -5.81 -9.77 11.09
C MET A 84 -7.20 -9.77 11.74
N SER A 85 -8.26 -9.50 10.97
CA SER A 85 -9.63 -9.60 11.46
C SER A 85 -10.13 -11.04 11.56
N GLY A 86 -9.58 -11.94 10.75
CA GLY A 86 -10.08 -13.30 10.63
C GLY A 86 -11.43 -13.39 9.92
N ASP A 87 -11.83 -12.33 9.20
CA ASP A 87 -13.11 -12.29 8.50
C ASP A 87 -13.15 -13.32 7.37
N LYS A 88 -14.04 -14.29 7.51
CA LYS A 88 -14.12 -15.47 6.64
C LYS A 88 -14.43 -15.08 5.20
N ASP A 89 -15.37 -14.17 5.00
CA ASP A 89 -15.81 -13.74 3.68
C ASP A 89 -14.72 -12.98 2.92
N LEU A 90 -13.97 -12.11 3.63
CA LEU A 90 -12.81 -11.44 3.05
C LEU A 90 -11.68 -12.41 2.73
N ILE A 91 -11.39 -13.34 3.63
CA ILE A 91 -10.37 -14.37 3.41
C ILE A 91 -10.71 -15.21 2.18
N GLU A 92 -11.94 -15.70 2.08
CA GLU A 92 -12.40 -16.53 0.95
C GLU A 92 -12.39 -15.73 -0.38
N ALA A 93 -12.78 -14.45 -0.37
CA ALA A 93 -12.69 -13.61 -1.56
C ALA A 93 -11.24 -13.52 -2.08
N PHE A 94 -10.26 -13.33 -1.20
CA PHE A 94 -8.86 -13.29 -1.60
C PHE A 94 -8.29 -14.63 -2.01
N LYS A 95 -8.66 -15.74 -1.34
CA LYS A 95 -8.23 -17.09 -1.71
C LYS A 95 -8.79 -17.52 -3.05
N GLY A 96 -10.05 -17.17 -3.32
CA GLY A 96 -10.72 -17.45 -4.58
C GLY A 96 -10.30 -16.57 -5.76
N GLY A 97 -9.36 -15.63 -5.55
CA GLY A 97 -8.89 -14.71 -6.60
C GLY A 97 -9.97 -13.72 -7.07
N LYS A 98 -11.03 -13.53 -6.28
CA LYS A 98 -12.12 -12.60 -6.61
C LYS A 98 -11.66 -11.14 -6.46
N ASP A 99 -12.24 -10.27 -7.27
CA ASP A 99 -12.11 -8.83 -7.04
C ASP A 99 -12.88 -8.43 -5.77
N VAL A 100 -12.14 -8.21 -4.68
CA VAL A 100 -12.72 -7.85 -3.37
C VAL A 100 -13.60 -6.59 -3.43
N HIS A 101 -13.33 -5.67 -4.34
CA HIS A 101 -14.15 -4.47 -4.49
C HIS A 101 -15.50 -4.79 -5.14
N THR A 102 -15.52 -5.69 -6.13
CA THR A 102 -16.75 -6.20 -6.73
C THR A 102 -17.55 -7.03 -5.73
N ALA A 103 -16.88 -7.93 -5.00
CA ALA A 103 -17.54 -8.72 -3.96
C ALA A 103 -18.16 -7.84 -2.85
N THR A 104 -17.45 -6.81 -2.41
CA THR A 104 -17.98 -5.83 -1.44
C THR A 104 -19.15 -5.04 -2.03
N ALA A 105 -19.03 -4.60 -3.30
CA ALA A 105 -20.11 -3.86 -3.96
C ALA A 105 -21.40 -4.69 -4.05
N ALA A 106 -21.29 -5.95 -4.47
CA ALA A 106 -22.42 -6.87 -4.54
C ALA A 106 -23.17 -6.98 -3.21
N LYS A 107 -22.41 -7.13 -2.11
CA LYS A 107 -22.96 -7.23 -0.75
C LYS A 107 -23.60 -5.92 -0.28
N VAL A 108 -22.88 -4.81 -0.38
CA VAL A 108 -23.31 -3.50 0.13
C VAL A 108 -24.49 -2.95 -0.66
N PHE A 109 -24.50 -3.12 -1.98
CA PHE A 109 -25.59 -2.64 -2.86
C PHE A 109 -26.66 -3.68 -3.16
N LYS A 110 -26.53 -4.92 -2.61
CA LYS A 110 -27.51 -6.02 -2.73
C LYS A 110 -27.80 -6.39 -4.18
N VAL A 111 -26.77 -6.51 -5.00
CA VAL A 111 -26.84 -6.94 -6.40
C VAL A 111 -25.98 -8.19 -6.62
N GLN A 112 -26.19 -8.91 -7.72
CA GLN A 112 -25.29 -10.01 -8.09
C GLN A 112 -23.90 -9.47 -8.49
N GLU A 113 -22.82 -10.25 -8.27
CA GLU A 113 -21.48 -9.83 -8.64
C GLU A 113 -21.37 -9.46 -10.14
N SER A 114 -22.10 -10.15 -11.00
CA SER A 114 -22.17 -9.89 -12.46
C SER A 114 -22.91 -8.60 -12.83
N GLU A 115 -23.72 -8.06 -11.92
CA GLU A 115 -24.51 -6.85 -12.15
C GLU A 115 -23.87 -5.61 -11.52
N VAL A 116 -22.73 -5.76 -10.85
CA VAL A 116 -22.00 -4.65 -10.23
C VAL A 116 -21.53 -3.68 -11.29
N THR A 117 -22.01 -2.43 -11.21
CA THR A 117 -21.58 -1.35 -12.09
C THR A 117 -20.19 -0.85 -11.71
N GLY A 118 -19.48 -0.23 -12.67
CA GLY A 118 -18.18 0.39 -12.41
C GLY A 118 -18.23 1.46 -11.32
N GLU A 119 -19.35 2.18 -11.20
CA GLU A 119 -19.56 3.17 -10.14
C GLU A 119 -19.72 2.53 -8.76
N GLN A 120 -20.51 1.47 -8.66
CA GLN A 120 -20.66 0.71 -7.42
C GLN A 120 -19.34 0.11 -6.97
N ARG A 121 -18.58 -0.48 -7.89
CA ARG A 121 -17.23 -0.98 -7.62
C ARG A 121 -16.29 0.13 -7.12
N ARG A 122 -16.34 1.32 -7.74
CA ARG A 122 -15.55 2.48 -7.33
C ARG A 122 -15.95 2.95 -5.91
N LYS A 123 -17.25 3.02 -5.62
CA LYS A 123 -17.76 3.33 -4.27
C LYS A 123 -17.29 2.29 -3.25
N ALA A 124 -17.42 1.00 -3.54
CA ALA A 124 -16.95 -0.08 -2.67
C ALA A 124 -15.43 -0.04 -2.44
N LYS A 125 -14.64 0.31 -3.44
CA LYS A 125 -13.20 0.54 -3.27
C LYS A 125 -12.93 1.64 -2.25
N MET A 126 -13.64 2.76 -2.31
CA MET A 126 -13.50 3.85 -1.34
C MET A 126 -13.98 3.46 0.07
N VAL A 127 -15.01 2.61 0.17
CA VAL A 127 -15.48 2.06 1.45
C VAL A 127 -14.42 1.14 2.04
N ASN A 128 -13.94 0.15 1.30
CA ASN A 128 -12.92 -0.80 1.74
C ASN A 128 -11.68 -0.10 2.32
N PHE A 129 -11.11 0.85 1.58
CA PHE A 129 -9.96 1.62 2.07
C PHE A 129 -10.35 2.59 3.19
N GLY A 130 -11.53 3.21 3.10
CA GLY A 130 -12.02 4.12 4.14
C GLY A 130 -12.14 3.43 5.50
N ILE A 131 -12.68 2.22 5.54
CA ILE A 131 -12.84 1.43 6.77
C ILE A 131 -11.48 1.12 7.39
N ILE A 132 -10.48 0.68 6.61
CA ILE A 132 -9.11 0.44 7.11
C ILE A 132 -8.54 1.69 7.78
N TYR A 133 -8.84 2.87 7.26
CA TYR A 133 -8.38 4.15 7.81
C TYR A 133 -9.31 4.74 8.88
N GLY A 134 -10.32 3.98 9.33
CA GLY A 134 -11.26 4.41 10.37
C GLY A 134 -12.13 5.59 9.95
N ILE A 135 -12.61 5.60 8.70
CA ILE A 135 -13.42 6.68 8.17
C ILE A 135 -14.75 6.80 8.91
N SER A 136 -15.20 8.03 9.20
CA SER A 136 -16.53 8.29 9.73
C SER A 136 -17.57 8.38 8.59
N SER A 137 -18.86 8.24 8.93
CA SER A 137 -19.94 8.44 7.97
C SER A 137 -19.91 9.83 7.32
N PHE A 138 -19.50 10.86 8.06
CA PHE A 138 -19.29 12.19 7.51
C PHE A 138 -18.16 12.22 6.47
N GLY A 139 -17.01 11.64 6.80
CA GLY A 139 -15.86 11.59 5.88
C GLY A 139 -16.13 10.77 4.63
N LEU A 140 -16.89 9.66 4.75
CA LEU A 140 -17.28 8.83 3.60
C LEU A 140 -18.30 9.57 2.72
N ALA A 141 -19.30 10.24 3.32
CA ALA A 141 -20.28 11.04 2.61
C ALA A 141 -19.63 12.11 1.73
N GLN A 142 -18.64 12.84 2.28
CA GLN A 142 -17.89 13.84 1.53
C GLN A 142 -17.10 13.21 0.35
N ARG A 143 -16.46 12.07 0.54
CA ARG A 143 -15.64 11.43 -0.51
C ARG A 143 -16.48 10.82 -1.63
N LEU A 144 -17.66 10.31 -1.29
CA LEU A 144 -18.58 9.70 -2.25
C LEU A 144 -19.56 10.70 -2.88
N HIS A 145 -19.62 11.94 -2.38
CA HIS A 145 -20.62 12.96 -2.74
C HIS A 145 -22.06 12.46 -2.58
N ILE A 146 -22.32 11.78 -1.46
CA ILE A 146 -23.64 11.24 -1.08
C ILE A 146 -24.13 11.86 0.24
N SER A 147 -25.38 11.60 0.59
CA SER A 147 -25.94 12.02 1.87
C SER A 147 -25.25 11.32 3.06
N ARG A 148 -25.29 11.93 4.23
CA ARG A 148 -24.75 11.34 5.46
C ARG A 148 -25.54 10.10 5.87
N THR A 149 -26.85 10.06 5.59
CA THR A 149 -27.72 8.91 5.85
C THR A 149 -27.30 7.74 4.98
N GLU A 150 -27.19 7.92 3.67
CA GLU A 150 -26.74 6.88 2.74
C GLU A 150 -25.34 6.36 3.10
N SER A 151 -24.42 7.25 3.47
CA SER A 151 -23.09 6.86 3.92
C SER A 151 -23.13 5.98 5.19
N LYS A 152 -24.03 6.31 6.13
CA LYS A 152 -24.20 5.51 7.35
C LYS A 152 -24.76 4.12 7.02
N GLU A 153 -25.77 4.03 6.15
CA GLU A 153 -26.32 2.77 5.68
C GLU A 153 -25.28 1.89 4.99
N ILE A 154 -24.44 2.47 4.14
CA ILE A 154 -23.33 1.76 3.48
C ILE A 154 -22.35 1.17 4.51
N ILE A 155 -21.96 1.94 5.54
CA ILE A 155 -21.06 1.46 6.59
C ILE A 155 -21.73 0.36 7.43
N GLU A 156 -22.98 0.52 7.77
CA GLU A 156 -23.75 -0.48 8.54
C GLU A 156 -23.89 -1.79 7.75
N GLU A 157 -24.23 -1.72 6.46
CA GLU A 157 -24.33 -2.90 5.60
C GLU A 157 -22.95 -3.56 5.40
N TYR A 158 -21.88 -2.77 5.26
CA TYR A 158 -20.52 -3.30 5.23
C TYR A 158 -20.21 -4.13 6.48
N PHE A 159 -20.42 -3.61 7.68
CA PHE A 159 -20.13 -4.33 8.92
C PHE A 159 -21.09 -5.49 9.22
N LYS A 160 -22.26 -5.49 8.62
CA LYS A 160 -23.17 -6.65 8.67
C LYS A 160 -22.62 -7.84 7.88
N HIS A 161 -21.96 -7.56 6.75
CA HIS A 161 -21.34 -8.58 5.93
C HIS A 161 -19.92 -8.96 6.38
N TYR A 162 -19.22 -8.04 7.06
CA TYR A 162 -17.87 -8.24 7.57
C TYR A 162 -17.79 -7.95 9.08
N PRO A 163 -18.47 -8.76 9.91
CA PRO A 163 -18.60 -8.48 11.34
C PRO A 163 -17.27 -8.59 12.08
N GLN A 164 -16.36 -9.49 11.65
CA GLN A 164 -15.04 -9.63 12.27
C GLN A 164 -14.13 -8.43 12.00
N VAL A 165 -14.34 -7.71 10.90
CA VAL A 165 -13.63 -6.43 10.66
C VAL A 165 -14.03 -5.40 11.72
N LYS A 166 -15.34 -5.29 12.04
CA LYS A 166 -15.80 -4.39 13.11
C LYS A 166 -15.23 -4.78 14.46
N GLU A 167 -15.25 -6.07 14.78
CA GLU A 167 -14.67 -6.60 16.02
C GLU A 167 -13.19 -6.31 16.13
N TYR A 168 -12.42 -6.53 15.07
CA TYR A 168 -11.00 -6.17 15.00
C TYR A 168 -10.78 -4.69 15.33
N MET A 169 -11.57 -3.79 14.73
CA MET A 169 -11.42 -2.35 14.95
C MET A 169 -11.69 -1.96 16.41
N GLU A 170 -12.72 -2.53 17.04
CA GLU A 170 -13.02 -2.26 18.45
C GLU A 170 -11.93 -2.85 19.36
N ASN A 171 -11.49 -4.08 19.10
CA ASN A 171 -10.43 -4.73 19.85
C ASN A 171 -9.10 -3.98 19.74
N ALA A 172 -8.74 -3.43 18.58
CA ALA A 172 -7.55 -2.62 18.39
C ALA A 172 -7.59 -1.34 19.24
N LYS A 173 -8.74 -0.67 19.30
CA LYS A 173 -8.94 0.51 20.16
C LYS A 173 -8.85 0.15 21.65
N GLN A 174 -9.49 -0.96 22.05
CA GLN A 174 -9.45 -1.40 23.45
C GLN A 174 -8.04 -1.80 23.87
N LEU A 175 -7.34 -2.58 23.03
CA LEU A 175 -5.94 -2.94 23.28
C LEU A 175 -5.04 -1.71 23.44
N ALA A 176 -5.25 -0.68 22.60
CA ALA A 176 -4.52 0.58 22.70
C ALA A 176 -4.80 1.31 24.02
N ARG A 177 -6.06 1.29 24.51
CA ARG A 177 -6.42 1.89 25.81
C ARG A 177 -5.76 1.16 26.99
N ASP A 178 -5.72 -0.16 26.91
CA ASP A 178 -5.19 -1.00 27.99
C ASP A 178 -3.66 -0.99 28.05
N LYS A 179 -3.00 -1.03 26.88
CA LYS A 179 -1.54 -1.16 26.79
C LYS A 179 -0.80 0.13 26.44
N GLY A 180 -1.49 1.16 25.97
CA GLY A 180 -0.88 2.40 25.46
C GLY A 180 -0.22 2.27 24.09
N TYR A 181 -0.32 1.10 23.44
CA TYR A 181 0.23 0.86 22.10
C TYR A 181 -0.54 -0.23 21.35
N VAL A 182 -0.31 -0.30 20.05
CA VAL A 182 -0.70 -1.41 19.16
C VAL A 182 0.55 -2.00 18.50
N GLU A 183 0.43 -3.20 17.95
CA GLU A 183 1.56 -3.93 17.33
C GLU A 183 1.26 -4.36 15.90
N THR A 184 2.31 -4.41 15.07
CA THR A 184 2.29 -5.07 13.77
C THR A 184 2.36 -6.60 13.92
N LEU A 185 2.18 -7.33 12.82
CA LEU A 185 2.41 -8.79 12.77
C LEU A 185 3.85 -9.16 13.16
N CYS A 186 4.83 -8.28 12.86
CA CYS A 186 6.23 -8.44 13.25
C CYS A 186 6.58 -7.84 14.63
N LYS A 187 5.57 -7.56 15.47
CA LYS A 187 5.72 -7.05 16.84
C LYS A 187 6.34 -5.66 16.97
N ARG A 188 6.32 -4.87 15.90
CA ARG A 188 6.66 -3.44 15.97
C ARG A 188 5.58 -2.70 16.74
N LYS A 189 5.96 -1.95 17.77
CA LYS A 189 5.04 -1.18 18.61
C LYS A 189 4.80 0.22 18.05
N ARG A 190 3.54 0.64 18.05
CA ARG A 190 3.10 2.01 17.84
C ARG A 190 2.48 2.52 19.15
N TYR A 191 3.17 3.39 19.85
CA TYR A 191 2.65 4.03 21.05
C TYR A 191 1.59 5.07 20.71
N LEU A 192 0.54 5.13 21.54
CA LEU A 192 -0.63 5.99 21.36
C LEU A 192 -0.96 6.72 22.67
N PRO A 193 -0.13 7.70 23.10
CA PRO A 193 -0.28 8.38 24.36
C PRO A 193 -1.62 9.11 24.51
N ASP A 194 -2.21 9.52 23.40
CA ASP A 194 -3.45 10.29 23.35
C ASP A 194 -4.72 9.44 23.27
N ILE A 195 -4.62 8.11 23.38
CA ILE A 195 -5.77 7.20 23.18
C ILE A 195 -6.90 7.44 24.20
N ASN A 196 -6.57 7.91 25.39
CA ASN A 196 -7.49 8.24 26.47
C ASN A 196 -7.68 9.77 26.66
N SER A 197 -7.33 10.59 25.66
CA SER A 197 -7.47 12.04 25.72
C SER A 197 -8.93 12.45 25.97
N ARG A 198 -9.14 13.45 26.84
CA ARG A 198 -10.45 14.07 27.05
C ARG A 198 -10.92 14.87 25.83
N ASN A 199 -9.99 15.37 25.03
CA ASN A 199 -10.31 16.04 23.77
C ASN A 199 -10.76 15.01 22.73
N VAL A 200 -12.01 15.09 22.30
CA VAL A 200 -12.64 14.15 21.36
C VAL A 200 -11.88 14.07 20.02
N ASN A 201 -11.39 15.19 19.49
CA ASN A 201 -10.68 15.20 18.21
C ASN A 201 -9.33 14.49 18.31
N VAL A 202 -8.58 14.75 19.38
CA VAL A 202 -7.29 14.11 19.66
C VAL A 202 -7.48 12.61 19.88
N ARG A 203 -8.47 12.24 20.71
CA ARG A 203 -8.82 10.82 20.94
C ARG A 203 -9.24 10.11 19.66
N SER A 204 -10.12 10.71 18.84
CA SER A 204 -10.56 10.11 17.58
C SER A 204 -9.41 9.90 16.59
N LEU A 205 -8.43 10.80 16.55
CA LEU A 205 -7.22 10.61 15.76
C LEU A 205 -6.40 9.42 16.27
N SER A 206 -6.24 9.31 17.58
CA SER A 206 -5.52 8.19 18.21
C SER A 206 -6.24 6.86 17.99
N GLU A 207 -7.56 6.81 18.07
CA GLU A 207 -8.37 5.63 17.76
C GLU A 207 -8.23 5.19 16.29
N ARG A 208 -8.21 6.12 15.33
CA ARG A 208 -7.91 5.80 13.92
C ARG A 208 -6.51 5.24 13.75
N ASN A 209 -5.54 5.80 14.46
CA ASN A 209 -4.17 5.29 14.45
C ASN A 209 -4.08 3.88 15.07
N ALA A 210 -4.89 3.57 16.09
CA ALA A 210 -4.95 2.22 16.69
C ALA A 210 -5.42 1.16 15.69
N ILE A 211 -6.37 1.50 14.84
CA ILE A 211 -6.90 0.59 13.80
C ILE A 211 -5.89 0.45 12.64
N ASN A 212 -5.36 1.57 12.17
CA ASN A 212 -4.58 1.64 10.94
C ASN A 212 -3.12 1.24 11.12
N ALA A 213 -2.47 1.61 12.24
CA ALA A 213 -1.04 1.41 12.41
C ALA A 213 -0.59 -0.06 12.39
N PRO A 214 -1.34 -1.04 12.93
CA PRO A 214 -0.99 -2.45 12.77
C PRO A 214 -0.96 -2.91 11.32
N ILE A 215 -1.89 -2.44 10.50
CA ILE A 215 -2.02 -2.80 9.08
C ILE A 215 -0.92 -2.16 8.26
N GLN A 216 -0.80 -0.83 8.30
CA GLN A 216 0.25 -0.11 7.58
C GLN A 216 1.66 -0.51 8.01
N GLY A 217 1.84 -0.71 9.31
CA GLY A 217 3.12 -1.14 9.86
C GLY A 217 3.49 -2.56 9.43
N SER A 218 2.52 -3.49 9.40
CA SER A 218 2.75 -4.85 8.90
C SER A 218 3.09 -4.84 7.41
N ALA A 219 2.41 -4.03 6.59
CA ALA A 219 2.77 -3.86 5.18
C ALA A 219 4.21 -3.34 5.02
N ALA A 220 4.60 -2.35 5.84
CA ALA A 220 5.97 -1.83 5.84
C ALA A 220 7.02 -2.85 6.30
N ASP A 221 6.68 -3.72 7.25
CA ASP A 221 7.58 -4.79 7.69
C ASP A 221 7.72 -5.87 6.61
N ILE A 222 6.63 -6.28 5.99
CA ILE A 222 6.60 -7.31 4.94
C ILE A 222 7.42 -6.88 3.71
N ILE A 223 7.23 -5.66 3.22
CA ILE A 223 8.00 -5.19 2.06
C ILE A 223 9.51 -5.12 2.37
N LYS A 224 9.90 -4.76 3.59
CA LYS A 224 11.31 -4.77 4.01
C LYS A 224 11.89 -6.18 4.07
N ILE A 225 11.12 -7.16 4.52
CA ILE A 225 11.52 -8.57 4.50
C ILE A 225 11.75 -9.02 3.06
N ALA A 226 10.82 -8.69 2.15
CA ALA A 226 10.99 -8.97 0.72
C ALA A 226 12.24 -8.30 0.13
N MET A 227 12.46 -7.01 0.42
CA MET A 227 13.65 -6.27 -0.03
C MET A 227 14.95 -6.96 0.38
N ILE A 228 15.04 -7.41 1.64
CA ILE A 228 16.23 -8.10 2.16
C ILE A 228 16.42 -9.44 1.46
N ALA A 229 15.36 -10.20 1.24
CA ALA A 229 15.41 -11.50 0.55
C ALA A 229 15.85 -11.32 -0.92
N ILE A 230 15.28 -10.36 -1.64
CA ILE A 230 15.65 -10.02 -3.02
C ILE A 230 17.12 -9.61 -3.10
N TYR A 231 17.55 -8.69 -2.23
CA TYR A 231 18.94 -8.22 -2.20
C TYR A 231 19.94 -9.35 -1.98
N ARG A 232 19.65 -10.27 -1.05
CA ARG A 232 20.52 -11.44 -0.78
C ARG A 232 20.62 -12.33 -2.00
N ARG A 233 19.49 -12.69 -2.61
CA ARG A 233 19.47 -13.54 -3.81
C ARG A 233 20.19 -12.91 -5.00
N PHE A 234 20.01 -11.61 -5.23
CA PHE A 234 20.75 -10.90 -6.28
C PHE A 234 22.25 -10.99 -6.08
N ARG A 235 22.72 -10.87 -4.83
CA ARG A 235 24.15 -11.01 -4.50
C ARG A 235 24.68 -12.42 -4.62
N GLU A 236 23.93 -13.40 -4.12
CA GLU A 236 24.29 -14.84 -4.18
C GLU A 236 24.42 -15.30 -5.64
N GLU A 237 23.48 -14.87 -6.49
CA GLU A 237 23.46 -15.21 -7.90
C GLU A 237 24.32 -14.26 -8.77
N LYS A 238 24.99 -13.29 -8.16
CA LYS A 238 25.84 -12.29 -8.81
C LYS A 238 25.16 -11.53 -9.95
N LEU A 239 23.87 -11.22 -9.77
CA LEU A 239 23.11 -10.44 -10.73
C LEU A 239 23.62 -8.99 -10.77
N ARG A 240 23.66 -8.42 -11.97
CA ARG A 240 24.02 -7.02 -12.23
C ARG A 240 22.84 -6.07 -12.04
N SER A 241 21.63 -6.60 -12.16
CA SER A 241 20.38 -5.87 -11.93
C SER A 241 20.30 -5.36 -10.50
N THR A 242 19.67 -4.21 -10.31
CA THR A 242 19.66 -3.52 -9.02
C THR A 242 18.27 -3.06 -8.62
N MET A 243 17.95 -3.18 -7.32
CA MET A 243 16.79 -2.51 -6.71
C MET A 243 17.13 -1.02 -6.57
N MET A 244 16.26 -0.16 -7.13
CA MET A 244 16.50 1.29 -7.17
C MET A 244 15.69 2.04 -6.11
N LEU A 245 14.39 1.80 -6.05
CA LEU A 245 13.45 2.56 -5.24
C LEU A 245 12.45 1.64 -4.55
N GLN A 246 11.96 2.11 -3.42
CA GLN A 246 10.77 1.60 -2.74
C GLN A 246 9.77 2.75 -2.66
N VAL A 247 8.55 2.55 -3.20
CA VAL A 247 7.50 3.56 -3.26
C VAL A 247 6.20 2.96 -2.71
N HIS A 248 5.85 3.29 -1.47
CA HIS A 248 4.69 2.73 -0.75
C HIS A 248 4.75 1.21 -0.61
N ASP A 249 4.08 0.46 -1.48
CA ASP A 249 4.00 -1.01 -1.59
C ASP A 249 4.67 -1.55 -2.87
N GLU A 250 5.33 -0.67 -3.63
CA GLU A 250 6.02 -0.92 -4.89
C GLU A 250 7.55 -0.97 -4.70
N LEU A 251 8.21 -1.88 -5.41
CA LEU A 251 9.65 -1.97 -5.58
C LEU A 251 10.02 -1.74 -7.05
N ASN A 252 10.98 -0.85 -7.30
CA ASN A 252 11.47 -0.57 -8.65
C ASN A 252 12.89 -1.08 -8.83
N PHE A 253 13.14 -1.65 -10.01
CA PHE A 253 14.43 -2.24 -10.38
C PHE A 253 14.91 -1.72 -11.73
N SER A 254 16.24 -1.61 -11.88
CA SER A 254 16.89 -1.51 -13.17
C SER A 254 17.45 -2.88 -13.54
N VAL A 255 16.99 -3.42 -14.66
CA VAL A 255 17.19 -4.84 -15.01
C VAL A 255 17.91 -4.96 -16.35
N TYR A 256 18.95 -5.80 -16.40
CA TYR A 256 19.65 -6.18 -17.62
C TYR A 256 18.78 -7.13 -18.46
N PRO A 257 18.81 -7.03 -19.81
CA PRO A 257 17.97 -7.85 -20.69
C PRO A 257 18.11 -9.35 -20.49
N ASP A 258 19.34 -9.81 -20.29
CA ASP A 258 19.69 -11.22 -20.09
C ASP A 258 19.36 -11.77 -18.69
N GLU A 259 18.98 -10.90 -17.76
CA GLU A 259 18.59 -11.30 -16.38
C GLU A 259 17.06 -11.21 -16.16
N LYS A 260 16.30 -10.86 -17.20
CA LYS A 260 14.88 -10.48 -17.11
C LYS A 260 14.03 -11.55 -16.41
N GLU A 261 14.02 -12.78 -16.92
CA GLU A 261 13.21 -13.87 -16.38
C GLU A 261 13.64 -14.23 -14.96
N ARG A 262 14.96 -14.21 -14.70
CA ARG A 262 15.48 -14.58 -13.38
C ARG A 262 15.12 -13.54 -12.33
N VAL A 263 15.25 -12.25 -12.65
CA VAL A 263 14.83 -11.15 -11.76
C VAL A 263 13.34 -11.24 -11.45
N GLN A 264 12.51 -11.45 -12.46
CA GLN A 264 11.07 -11.61 -12.26
C GLN A 264 10.75 -12.74 -11.29
N GLN A 265 11.34 -13.90 -11.51
CA GLN A 265 11.14 -15.07 -10.64
C GLN A 265 11.53 -14.76 -9.20
N ILE A 266 12.73 -14.21 -8.98
CA ILE A 266 13.23 -13.89 -7.64
C ILE A 266 12.33 -12.88 -6.93
N VAL A 267 11.93 -11.82 -7.63
CA VAL A 267 11.14 -10.73 -7.04
C VAL A 267 9.75 -11.22 -6.65
N ILE A 268 9.05 -11.92 -7.55
CA ILE A 268 7.71 -12.46 -7.26
C ILE A 268 7.78 -13.46 -6.09
N GLU A 269 8.68 -14.44 -6.15
CA GLU A 269 8.84 -15.43 -5.09
C GLU A 269 9.13 -14.77 -3.73
N ALA A 270 10.06 -13.82 -3.68
CA ALA A 270 10.43 -13.14 -2.44
C ALA A 270 9.31 -12.27 -1.89
N MET A 271 8.56 -11.56 -2.74
CA MET A 271 7.44 -10.75 -2.31
C MET A 271 6.27 -11.60 -1.83
N GLU A 272 5.88 -12.64 -2.57
CA GLU A 272 4.74 -13.48 -2.21
C GLU A 272 5.01 -14.38 -0.99
N SER A 273 6.28 -14.75 -0.74
CA SER A 273 6.69 -15.59 0.41
C SER A 273 7.20 -14.78 1.62
N ALA A 274 7.24 -13.45 1.55
CA ALA A 274 7.83 -12.60 2.60
C ALA A 274 7.20 -12.81 3.99
N TYR A 275 5.93 -13.16 4.04
CA TYR A 275 5.22 -13.45 5.29
C TYR A 275 4.11 -14.48 5.06
N SER A 276 4.07 -15.52 5.91
CA SER A 276 3.03 -16.55 5.84
C SER A 276 1.79 -16.13 6.64
N MET A 277 0.63 -16.07 5.98
CA MET A 277 -0.65 -15.78 6.61
C MET A 277 -1.79 -16.51 5.89
N GLN A 278 -3.01 -16.49 6.47
CA GLN A 278 -4.17 -17.16 5.89
C GLN A 278 -4.58 -16.63 4.51
N VAL A 279 -4.26 -15.39 4.22
CA VAL A 279 -4.50 -14.72 2.94
C VAL A 279 -3.18 -14.67 2.17
N PRO A 280 -3.09 -15.23 0.94
CA PRO A 280 -1.86 -15.20 0.17
C PRO A 280 -1.46 -13.77 -0.18
N LEU A 281 -0.17 -13.44 -0.07
CA LEU A 281 0.39 -12.23 -0.68
C LEU A 281 0.42 -12.42 -2.20
N ARG A 282 0.20 -11.33 -2.94
CA ARG A 282 0.30 -11.32 -4.41
C ARG A 282 1.05 -10.07 -4.84
N ALA A 283 1.94 -10.25 -5.81
CA ALA A 283 2.69 -9.17 -6.42
C ALA A 283 2.32 -9.05 -7.90
N ASP A 284 1.88 -7.86 -8.29
CA ASP A 284 1.72 -7.47 -9.68
C ASP A 284 3.08 -7.01 -10.22
N PHE A 285 3.36 -7.27 -11.50
CA PHE A 285 4.67 -7.07 -12.08
C PHE A 285 4.57 -6.44 -13.47
N GLY A 286 5.24 -5.33 -13.69
CA GLY A 286 5.25 -4.62 -14.97
C GLY A 286 6.67 -4.33 -15.47
N TRP A 287 6.82 -4.25 -16.79
CA TRP A 287 8.06 -3.96 -17.52
C TRP A 287 7.92 -2.74 -18.39
N GLY A 288 8.96 -1.95 -18.50
CA GLY A 288 9.00 -0.84 -19.43
C GLY A 288 10.42 -0.37 -19.73
N THR A 289 10.55 0.47 -20.73
CA THR A 289 11.80 1.20 -21.02
C THR A 289 11.94 2.44 -20.11
N ASN A 290 10.89 2.77 -19.39
CA ASN A 290 10.84 3.83 -18.37
C ASN A 290 9.82 3.46 -17.28
N TRP A 291 9.78 4.24 -16.20
CA TRP A 291 8.92 3.93 -15.06
C TRP A 291 7.41 4.06 -15.38
N LEU A 292 7.01 4.93 -16.32
CA LEU A 292 5.61 5.05 -16.69
C LEU A 292 5.07 3.78 -17.38
N GLU A 293 5.88 3.19 -18.25
CA GLU A 293 5.52 1.96 -18.96
C GLU A 293 5.51 0.73 -18.05
N ALA A 294 6.35 0.73 -17.02
CA ALA A 294 6.49 -0.38 -16.08
C ALA A 294 5.37 -0.44 -15.03
N HIS A 295 4.53 0.61 -14.90
CA HIS A 295 3.55 0.75 -13.79
C HIS A 295 2.10 0.49 -14.21
#